data_11f8eac593da7dcf449be0c9319374f4
#
_entry.id   11f8eac593da7dcf449be0c9319374f4
#
_cell.length_a   1.000
_cell.length_b   1.000
_cell.length_c   1.000
_cell.angle_alpha   90.00
_cell.angle_beta   90.00
_cell.angle_gamma   90.00
#
_symmetry.space_group_name_H-M   'P 1'
#
loop_
_entity.id
_entity.type
_entity.pdbx_description
1 polymer ?
#
loop_
_entity_poly.entity_id
_entity_poly.type
_entity_poly.pdbx_seq_one_letter_code
_entity_poly.pdbx_strand_id
1 'polypeptide(L)'
;MTNDFKKLENSIVGCKKCTRLVRFRNKIAKDKRKQYINQKYWGKPITGFGDPKARILFVGLAPAAHGGNRTGRVFTGDRSSDFLYKCLYKANLSNQPNSDHRNDAVSYTHLTLPTTPYV
;
A
#
# COMPACT_ATOMS: atom_id res chain seq x y z
N MET A 1 14.51 12.29 12.71
CA MET A 1 13.49 12.12 11.64
C MET A 1 13.23 10.67 11.30
N THR A 2 14.23 9.89 10.92
CA THR A 2 14.05 8.44 10.61
C THR A 2 13.43 7.63 11.76
N ASN A 3 13.76 7.95 13.00
CA ASN A 3 13.21 7.24 14.17
C ASN A 3 11.72 7.55 14.39
N ASP A 4 11.28 8.76 14.14
CA ASP A 4 9.89 9.17 14.33
C ASP A 4 8.97 8.57 13.25
N PHE A 5 9.42 8.52 12.00
CA PHE A 5 8.70 7.81 10.95
C PHE A 5 8.53 6.33 11.27
N LYS A 6 9.59 5.68 11.73
CA LYS A 6 9.54 4.26 12.09
C LYS A 6 8.60 3.99 13.26
N LYS A 7 8.58 4.86 14.26
CA LYS A 7 7.63 4.80 15.37
C LYS A 7 6.18 4.95 14.87
N LEU A 8 5.94 5.91 14.00
CA LEU A 8 4.64 6.13 13.39
C LEU A 8 4.18 4.90 12.58
N GLU A 9 5.04 4.36 11.73
CA GLU A 9 4.75 3.15 10.95
C GLU A 9 4.37 1.98 11.84
N ASN A 10 5.14 1.72 12.90
CA ASN A 10 4.85 0.65 13.86
C ASN A 10 3.51 0.87 14.57
N SER A 11 3.21 2.11 14.94
CA SER A 11 1.93 2.48 15.56
C SER A 11 0.75 2.24 14.60
N ILE A 12 0.92 2.56 13.32
CA ILE A 12 -0.10 2.34 12.29
C ILE A 12 -0.33 0.84 12.09
N VAL A 13 0.72 0.07 11.87
CA VAL A 13 0.63 -1.38 11.60
C VAL A 13 -0.01 -2.14 12.76
N GLY A 14 0.24 -1.71 14.00
CA GLY A 14 -0.35 -2.32 15.21
C GLY A 14 -1.76 -1.83 15.55
N CYS A 15 -2.30 -0.86 14.82
CA CYS A 15 -3.58 -0.24 15.17
C CYS A 15 -4.78 -1.16 14.92
N LYS A 16 -5.66 -1.29 15.93
CA LYS A 16 -6.89 -2.09 15.89
C LYS A 16 -8.12 -1.30 16.35
N LYS A 17 -8.07 0.02 16.30
CA LYS A 17 -9.13 0.88 16.85
C LYS A 17 -10.47 0.78 16.10
N CYS A 18 -10.43 0.62 14.78
CA CYS A 18 -11.63 0.56 13.94
C CYS A 18 -12.10 -0.90 13.80
N THR A 19 -12.95 -1.36 14.71
CA THR A 19 -13.40 -2.76 14.76
C THR A 19 -14.04 -3.23 13.45
N ARG A 20 -14.83 -2.40 12.79
CA ARG A 20 -15.44 -2.70 11.49
C ARG A 20 -14.39 -2.98 10.42
N LEU A 21 -13.36 -2.14 10.32
CA LEU A 21 -12.27 -2.31 9.35
C LEU A 21 -11.41 -3.52 9.69
N VAL A 22 -11.13 -3.75 10.97
CA VAL A 22 -10.37 -4.93 11.43
C VAL A 22 -11.08 -6.22 11.02
N ARG A 23 -12.38 -6.30 11.26
CA ARG A 23 -13.20 -7.47 10.88
C ARG A 23 -13.21 -7.66 9.36
N PHE A 24 -13.41 -6.59 8.61
CA PHE A 24 -13.46 -6.65 7.15
C PHE A 24 -12.14 -7.12 6.55
N ARG A 25 -11.02 -6.49 6.92
CA ARG A 25 -9.71 -6.88 6.36
C ARG A 25 -9.30 -8.28 6.76
N ASN A 26 -9.61 -8.71 7.99
CA ASN A 26 -9.32 -10.07 8.45
C ASN A 26 -10.16 -11.11 7.69
N LYS A 27 -11.43 -10.81 7.43
CA LYS A 27 -12.30 -11.66 6.61
C LYS A 27 -11.73 -11.81 5.21
N ILE A 28 -11.37 -10.71 4.56
CA ILE A 28 -10.77 -10.72 3.21
C ILE A 28 -9.46 -11.51 3.20
N ALA A 29 -8.61 -11.33 4.22
CA ALA A 29 -7.34 -12.04 4.34
C ALA A 29 -7.51 -13.55 4.56
N LYS A 30 -8.62 -13.97 5.16
CA LYS A 30 -8.96 -15.38 5.37
C LYS A 30 -9.60 -16.00 4.12
N ASP A 31 -10.62 -15.35 3.58
CA ASP A 31 -11.42 -15.88 2.47
C ASP A 31 -10.66 -15.80 1.14
N LYS A 32 -9.90 -14.75 0.96
CA LYS A 32 -9.06 -14.47 -0.22
C LYS A 32 -9.88 -14.43 -1.52
N ARG A 33 -9.25 -14.02 -2.60
CA ARG A 33 -9.80 -14.19 -3.94
C ARG A 33 -9.23 -15.47 -4.54
N LYS A 34 -10.02 -16.21 -5.32
CA LYS A 34 -9.63 -17.50 -5.92
C LYS A 34 -8.25 -17.46 -6.57
N GLN A 35 -7.95 -16.42 -7.34
CA GLN A 35 -6.66 -16.27 -8.02
C GLN A 35 -5.49 -16.05 -7.08
N TYR A 36 -5.74 -15.70 -5.80
CA TYR A 36 -4.71 -15.44 -4.79
C TYR A 36 -4.78 -16.43 -3.62
N ILE A 37 -5.47 -17.56 -3.79
CA ILE A 37 -5.74 -18.49 -2.70
C ILE A 37 -4.46 -19.04 -2.05
N ASN A 38 -3.38 -19.17 -2.81
CA ASN A 38 -2.11 -19.67 -2.33
C ASN A 38 -1.18 -18.57 -1.77
N GLN A 39 -1.63 -17.32 -1.75
CA GLN A 39 -0.85 -16.21 -1.24
C GLN A 39 -1.24 -15.90 0.21
N LYS A 40 -0.25 -15.52 1.01
CA LYS A 40 -0.49 -15.00 2.35
C LYS A 40 -0.80 -13.52 2.26
N TYR A 41 -1.99 -13.13 2.70
CA TYR A 41 -2.39 -11.73 2.78
C TYR A 41 -1.73 -11.04 3.97
N TRP A 42 -1.37 -9.76 3.78
CA TRP A 42 -0.85 -8.91 4.85
C TRP A 42 -1.87 -8.74 5.99
N GLY A 43 -3.12 -8.38 5.68
CA GLY A 43 -4.25 -8.33 6.62
C GLY A 43 -4.09 -7.37 7.80
N LYS A 44 -3.23 -6.37 7.69
CA LYS A 44 -2.93 -5.37 8.73
C LYS A 44 -3.04 -3.97 8.13
N PRO A 45 -3.08 -2.92 8.96
CA PRO A 45 -2.92 -1.56 8.45
C PRO A 45 -1.63 -1.40 7.65
N ILE A 46 -1.67 -0.60 6.62
CA ILE A 46 -0.52 -0.30 5.77
C ILE A 46 -0.11 1.15 5.92
N THR A 47 1.19 1.37 5.79
CA THR A 47 1.81 2.69 5.90
C THR A 47 1.92 3.36 4.54
N GLY A 48 2.32 4.62 4.52
CA GLY A 48 2.76 5.28 3.30
C GLY A 48 4.00 4.59 2.71
N PHE A 49 4.27 4.87 1.45
CA PHE A 49 5.41 4.33 0.73
C PHE A 49 6.04 5.43 -0.13
N GLY A 50 7.36 5.52 -0.11
CA GLY A 50 8.10 6.48 -0.91
C GLY A 50 9.18 7.22 -0.12
N ASP A 51 9.63 8.32 -0.68
CA ASP A 51 10.69 9.15 -0.09
C ASP A 51 10.09 10.05 1.01
N PRO A 52 10.58 9.98 2.26
CA PRO A 52 10.11 10.87 3.33
C PRO A 52 10.43 12.36 3.10
N LYS A 53 11.32 12.68 2.18
CA LYS A 53 11.65 14.05 1.78
C LYS A 53 10.97 14.49 0.48
N ALA A 54 10.01 13.71 0.01
CA ALA A 54 9.33 13.97 -1.26
C ALA A 54 8.58 15.31 -1.24
N ARG A 55 8.56 15.97 -2.38
CA ARG A 55 7.84 17.25 -2.58
C ARG A 55 6.40 17.02 -3.06
N ILE A 56 6.09 15.85 -3.54
CA ILE A 56 4.76 15.49 -4.06
C ILE A 56 4.20 14.36 -3.20
N LEU A 57 2.97 14.55 -2.74
CA LEU A 57 2.24 13.58 -1.93
C LEU A 57 1.01 13.10 -2.69
N PHE A 58 0.94 11.80 -2.97
CA PHE A 58 -0.25 11.17 -3.55
C PHE A 58 -1.10 10.55 -2.44
N VAL A 59 -2.33 11.00 -2.32
CA VAL A 59 -3.27 10.49 -1.31
C VAL A 59 -4.40 9.75 -1.99
N GLY A 60 -4.52 8.45 -1.73
CA GLY A 60 -5.62 7.63 -2.19
C GLY A 60 -6.74 7.54 -1.16
N LEU A 61 -7.92 7.11 -1.60
CA LEU A 61 -9.10 6.99 -0.75
C LEU A 61 -8.96 5.84 0.26
N ALA A 62 -8.56 4.67 -0.22
CA ALA A 62 -8.47 3.46 0.60
C ALA A 62 -7.59 2.40 -0.06
N PRO A 63 -6.92 1.54 0.74
CA PRO A 63 -6.24 0.37 0.20
C PRO A 63 -7.23 -0.61 -0.40
N ALA A 64 -6.88 -1.21 -1.54
CA ALA A 64 -7.70 -2.24 -2.15
C ALA A 64 -7.70 -3.54 -1.33
N ALA A 65 -8.85 -4.20 -1.24
CA ALA A 65 -9.01 -5.43 -0.46
C ALA A 65 -8.08 -6.56 -0.91
N HIS A 66 -7.84 -6.68 -2.21
CA HIS A 66 -6.95 -7.68 -2.81
C HIS A 66 -5.68 -7.08 -3.44
N GLY A 67 -5.45 -5.79 -3.26
CA GLY A 67 -4.23 -5.07 -3.61
C GLY A 67 -3.41 -4.77 -2.37
N GLY A 68 -3.62 -3.61 -1.74
CA GLY A 68 -2.90 -3.19 -0.53
C GLY A 68 -3.05 -4.14 0.65
N ASN A 69 -4.28 -4.61 0.93
CA ASN A 69 -4.52 -5.57 2.01
C ASN A 69 -3.86 -6.94 1.77
N ARG A 70 -3.69 -7.33 0.52
CA ARG A 70 -2.99 -8.55 0.14
C ARG A 70 -1.47 -8.37 0.21
N THR A 71 -0.95 -7.33 -0.40
CA THR A 71 0.50 -7.13 -0.58
C THR A 71 1.19 -6.45 0.59
N GLY A 72 0.47 -5.68 1.40
CA GLY A 72 1.03 -4.91 2.50
C GLY A 72 1.67 -3.58 2.07
N ARG A 73 1.50 -3.16 0.82
CA ARG A 73 1.99 -1.89 0.30
C ARG A 73 0.89 -1.14 -0.46
N VAL A 74 0.82 0.16 -0.26
CA VAL A 74 -0.15 1.02 -0.95
C VAL A 74 0.04 0.98 -2.47
N PHE A 75 -1.01 1.15 -3.22
CA PHE A 75 -1.01 1.20 -4.69
C PHE A 75 -0.18 0.05 -5.31
N THR A 76 -0.40 -1.17 -4.84
CA THR A 76 0.40 -2.33 -5.26
C THR A 76 -0.50 -3.53 -5.49
N GLY A 77 -0.32 -4.19 -6.64
CA GLY A 77 -0.95 -5.47 -6.95
C GLY A 77 -2.40 -5.40 -7.39
N ASP A 78 -2.88 -4.30 -7.92
CA ASP A 78 -4.21 -4.15 -8.50
C ASP A 78 -4.21 -3.31 -9.79
N ARG A 79 -5.37 -3.20 -10.44
CA ARG A 79 -5.49 -2.44 -11.71
C ARG A 79 -5.23 -0.94 -11.54
N SER A 80 -5.61 -0.37 -10.40
CA SER A 80 -5.36 1.05 -10.13
C SER A 80 -3.87 1.32 -10.03
N SER A 81 -3.12 0.42 -9.40
CA SER A 81 -1.67 0.53 -9.33
C SER A 81 -1.02 0.38 -10.69
N ASP A 82 -1.47 -0.56 -11.50
CA ASP A 82 -0.96 -0.74 -12.87
C ASP A 82 -1.07 0.54 -13.69
N PHE A 83 -2.23 1.18 -13.65
CA PHE A 83 -2.45 2.45 -14.34
C PHE A 83 -1.58 3.57 -13.78
N LEU A 84 -1.57 3.73 -12.44
CA LEU A 84 -0.80 4.78 -11.77
C LEU A 84 0.69 4.66 -12.09
N TYR A 85 1.27 3.48 -11.97
CA TYR A 85 2.71 3.29 -12.20
C TYR A 85 3.12 3.47 -13.66
N LYS A 86 2.26 3.11 -14.62
CA LYS A 86 2.50 3.44 -16.02
C LYS A 86 2.61 4.94 -16.24
N CYS A 87 1.72 5.71 -15.62
CA CYS A 87 1.73 7.17 -15.71
C CYS A 87 2.97 7.75 -15.01
N LEU A 88 3.30 7.28 -13.80
CA LEU A 88 4.47 7.73 -13.05
C LEU A 88 5.77 7.42 -13.79
N TYR A 89 5.87 6.24 -14.36
CA TYR A 89 7.04 5.86 -15.16
C TYR A 89 7.20 6.74 -16.39
N LYS A 90 6.12 7.01 -17.13
CA LYS A 90 6.14 7.93 -18.28
C LYS A 90 6.52 9.35 -17.88
N ALA A 91 6.17 9.79 -16.67
CA ALA A 91 6.51 11.07 -16.13
C ALA A 91 7.91 11.12 -15.48
N ASN A 92 8.68 10.05 -15.53
CA ASN A 92 9.99 9.89 -14.89
C ASN A 92 9.96 10.04 -13.35
N LEU A 93 8.84 9.67 -12.73
CA LEU A 93 8.65 9.73 -11.27
C LEU A 93 8.78 8.36 -10.59
N SER A 94 8.85 7.28 -11.34
CA SER A 94 9.17 5.95 -10.83
C SER A 94 10.20 5.26 -11.70
N ASN A 95 10.92 4.29 -11.11
CA ASN A 95 11.99 3.55 -11.78
C ASN A 95 11.48 2.40 -12.64
N GLN A 96 10.23 2.01 -12.49
CA GLN A 96 9.60 0.93 -13.26
C GLN A 96 8.10 1.16 -13.42
N PRO A 97 7.48 0.58 -14.49
CA PRO A 97 6.07 0.85 -14.84
C PRO A 97 5.06 0.01 -14.06
N ASN A 98 5.48 -0.73 -13.05
CA ASN A 98 4.59 -1.62 -12.30
C ASN A 98 4.99 -1.70 -10.82
N SER A 99 4.02 -2.05 -10.00
CA SER A 99 4.20 -2.38 -8.58
C SER A 99 3.31 -3.57 -8.25
N ASP A 100 3.88 -4.76 -8.26
CA ASP A 100 3.14 -6.02 -8.15
C ASP A 100 3.29 -6.66 -6.77
N HIS A 101 4.43 -6.48 -6.12
CA HIS A 101 4.77 -7.10 -4.86
C HIS A 101 5.41 -6.10 -3.90
N ARG A 102 5.23 -6.32 -2.60
CA ARG A 102 5.90 -5.53 -1.56
C ARG A 102 7.43 -5.55 -1.68
N ASN A 103 7.99 -6.64 -2.18
CA ASN A 103 9.44 -6.84 -2.28
C ASN A 103 10.02 -6.52 -3.65
N ASP A 104 9.24 -5.99 -4.59
CA ASP A 104 9.79 -5.56 -5.86
C ASP A 104 10.65 -4.30 -5.70
N ALA A 105 11.50 -4.01 -6.71
CA ALA A 105 12.48 -2.94 -6.64
C ALA A 105 11.91 -1.56 -7.01
N VAL A 106 10.60 -1.38 -6.99
CA VAL A 106 9.99 -0.09 -7.34
C VAL A 106 10.40 1.00 -6.35
N SER A 107 10.78 2.14 -6.87
CA SER A 107 11.06 3.34 -6.08
C SER A 107 10.57 4.58 -6.82
N TYR A 108 10.39 5.65 -6.07
CA TYR A 108 9.94 6.94 -6.59
C TYR A 108 11.02 7.99 -6.44
N THR A 109 10.97 8.96 -7.33
CA THR A 109 11.68 10.22 -7.17
C THR A 109 10.68 11.32 -6.84
N HIS A 110 10.92 12.03 -5.73
CA HIS A 110 10.17 13.23 -5.31
C HIS A 110 8.68 13.02 -4.97
N LEU A 111 8.22 11.79 -4.72
CA LEU A 111 6.84 11.56 -4.30
C LEU A 111 6.72 10.46 -3.24
N THR A 112 5.62 10.49 -2.48
CA THR A 112 5.23 9.43 -1.55
C THR A 112 3.74 9.12 -1.70
N LEU A 113 3.34 7.92 -1.30
CA LEU A 113 2.00 7.38 -1.54
C LEU A 113 1.33 6.88 -0.25
N PRO A 114 0.79 7.76 0.59
CA PRO A 114 -0.09 7.31 1.66
C PRO A 114 -1.51 7.05 1.15
N THR A 115 -2.25 6.25 1.89
CA THR A 115 -3.69 6.08 1.70
C THR A 115 -4.41 6.32 3.02
N THR A 116 -5.66 6.75 2.93
CA THR A 116 -6.51 6.84 4.11
C THR A 116 -7.09 5.46 4.45
N PRO A 117 -7.31 5.15 5.73
CA PRO A 117 -7.80 3.82 6.15
C PRO A 117 -9.31 3.61 5.98
N TYR A 118 -10.00 4.44 5.22
CA TYR A 118 -11.44 4.35 5.04
C TYR A 118 -11.83 3.44 3.88
N VAL A 119 -12.62 2.46 4.18
CA VAL A 119 -13.32 1.61 3.22
C VAL A 119 -14.80 1.63 3.54
#